data_b7662aeebd4ac6178675fd62dfe87db8
#
_entry.id   b7662aeebd4ac6178675fd62dfe87db8
#
_cell.length_a   1.000
_cell.length_b   1.000
_cell.length_c   1.000
_cell.angle_alpha   90.00
_cell.angle_beta   90.00
_cell.angle_gamma   90.00
#
_symmetry.space_group_name_H-M   'P 1'
#
loop_
_entity.id
_entity.type
_entity.pdbx_description
1 polymer ?
#
loop_
_entity_poly.entity_id
_entity_poly.type
_entity_poly.pdbx_seq_one_letter_code
_entity_poly.pdbx_strand_id
1 'polypeptide(L)'
;MRLYPYGLKLNPFPSSPTPSFADSQILGGKTHKDARQAIVTCISDLYSKLHETKPTDRDFRLITMIQDVGSGKTHLAFHIKGLPDLVDNAVTSYIDLAQVSPRDIHNIYDSILGGFNRDDVESLRRNILYLLCDKVKDNGRYVRKAFNYGFFDSLSGNNLRNRVGEILKGKRKLNFQYVPEILSSDFSEIQIQIIRSLIEDRLRSDVTKVRSLEGVINSLSSIADMNLKLLNKLTIFQFDEFDSKKESLDFIKAIINAHIPSSILILILTPSSYDEIKKENSSVFDRLEKANYKIDLAGSNTLSELNDIIFEYIRHYDENKLFTSDHEGNLATIIKLVYDEFADFRNVRSMLNIFYHATEEASKRGSYILDESIIDDTIKSIYPGSKIRGSLMNVPLSDFIKLKMSVNNKEMIENDIREAVRNLLTLTNYEGYVNELNFDNSIGEGVDITYNDSYGSKIAVSVVIKEEPSKTRAKISNASKSLNIVDRLVVLTGDTNRMFGGSSRNGNNVATIVNMDNAKIVDLIYFNNKYKSQEILNADLERAITLARSIKLC
;
A
#
# COMPACT_ATOMS: atom_id res chain seq x y z
N MET A 1 -29.55 18.08 4.06
CA MET A 1 -28.12 17.85 3.86
C MET A 1 -27.82 16.49 4.39
N ARG A 2 -27.21 15.63 3.60
CA ARG A 2 -26.84 14.27 4.05
C ARG A 2 -25.66 14.39 5.03
N LEU A 3 -25.79 13.85 6.23
CA LEU A 3 -24.72 13.81 7.21
C LEU A 3 -24.02 12.46 7.16
N TYR A 4 -22.72 12.48 7.33
CA TYR A 4 -21.89 11.28 7.46
C TYR A 4 -21.59 11.01 8.94
N PRO A 5 -21.11 9.81 9.29
CA PRO A 5 -20.70 9.50 10.65
C PRO A 5 -19.80 10.58 11.26
N TYR A 6 -19.87 10.71 12.59
CA TYR A 6 -19.11 11.68 13.36
C TYR A 6 -19.45 13.16 13.02
N GLY A 7 -20.61 13.42 12.40
CA GLY A 7 -21.06 14.75 12.03
C GLY A 7 -20.35 15.37 10.83
N LEU A 8 -19.65 14.57 10.04
CA LEU A 8 -18.92 15.02 8.86
C LEU A 8 -19.88 15.49 7.74
N LYS A 9 -19.45 16.49 6.99
CA LYS A 9 -20.21 17.03 5.84
C LYS A 9 -20.04 16.20 4.57
N LEU A 10 -18.96 15.44 4.48
CA LEU A 10 -18.62 14.60 3.34
C LEU A 10 -17.94 13.31 3.82
N ASN A 11 -17.83 12.33 2.92
CA ASN A 11 -17.08 11.12 3.19
C ASN A 11 -15.58 11.45 3.27
N PRO A 12 -14.88 11.18 4.39
CA PRO A 12 -13.49 11.55 4.55
C PRO A 12 -12.54 10.64 3.75
N PHE A 13 -12.99 9.46 3.33
CA PHE A 13 -12.15 8.47 2.67
C PHE A 13 -12.22 8.59 1.16
N PRO A 14 -11.13 8.26 0.42
CA PRO A 14 -11.12 8.34 -1.03
C PRO A 14 -12.04 7.27 -1.65
N SER A 15 -12.80 7.65 -2.67
CA SER A 15 -13.69 6.75 -3.42
C SER A 15 -12.94 5.75 -4.31
N SER A 16 -11.69 6.01 -4.60
CA SER A 16 -10.82 5.13 -5.39
C SER A 16 -9.64 4.65 -4.54
N PRO A 17 -9.28 3.37 -4.62
CA PRO A 17 -8.08 2.87 -3.95
C PRO A 17 -6.78 3.38 -4.59
N THR A 18 -6.87 4.08 -5.73
CA THR A 18 -5.71 4.69 -6.40
C THR A 18 -5.52 6.10 -5.85
N PRO A 19 -4.33 6.44 -5.33
CA PRO A 19 -4.06 7.76 -4.80
C PRO A 19 -4.30 8.84 -5.85
N SER A 20 -4.98 9.92 -5.45
CA SER A 20 -5.06 11.15 -6.24
C SER A 20 -4.19 12.25 -5.61
N PHE A 21 -3.83 13.25 -6.39
CA PHE A 21 -3.07 14.38 -5.86
C PHE A 21 -3.89 15.18 -4.82
N ALA A 22 -5.21 15.22 -4.98
CA ALA A 22 -6.10 15.88 -4.02
C ALA A 22 -6.09 15.19 -2.65
N ASP A 23 -6.06 13.86 -2.62
CA ASP A 23 -6.03 13.08 -1.38
C ASP A 23 -4.65 13.08 -0.71
N SER A 24 -3.61 13.47 -1.44
CA SER A 24 -2.22 13.43 -0.96
C SER A 24 -1.90 14.47 0.11
N GLN A 25 -2.80 15.39 0.42
CA GLN A 25 -2.61 16.35 1.51
C GLN A 25 -2.66 15.69 2.90
N ILE A 26 -3.33 14.55 3.02
CA ILE A 26 -3.47 13.81 4.27
C ILE A 26 -2.36 12.78 4.37
N LEU A 27 -1.53 12.87 5.38
CA LEU A 27 -0.50 11.87 5.68
C LEU A 27 -0.71 11.32 7.08
N GLY A 28 -1.21 10.09 7.17
CA GLY A 28 -1.35 9.33 8.41
C GLY A 28 -0.19 8.36 8.61
N GLY A 29 -0.09 7.82 9.82
CA GLY A 29 0.92 6.85 10.19
C GLY A 29 2.26 7.46 10.62
N LYS A 30 2.79 6.99 11.74
CA LYS A 30 4.06 7.50 12.29
C LYS A 30 5.22 7.25 11.33
N THR A 31 5.30 6.03 10.79
CA THR A 31 6.39 5.62 9.90
C THR A 31 6.43 6.47 8.62
N HIS A 32 5.26 6.81 8.06
CA HIS A 32 5.17 7.69 6.89
C HIS A 32 5.53 9.14 7.24
N LYS A 33 5.14 9.63 8.42
CA LYS A 33 5.51 10.97 8.91
C LYS A 33 7.01 11.09 9.13
N ASP A 34 7.64 10.06 9.69
CA ASP A 34 9.10 9.99 9.90
C ASP A 34 9.84 9.95 8.54
N ALA A 35 9.36 9.17 7.58
CA ALA A 35 9.89 9.12 6.21
C ALA A 35 9.81 10.47 5.52
N ARG A 36 8.65 11.13 5.59
CA ARG A 36 8.48 12.51 5.10
C ARG A 36 9.51 13.46 5.71
N GLN A 37 9.68 13.40 7.03
CA GLN A 37 10.60 14.29 7.74
C GLN A 37 12.05 14.06 7.28
N ALA A 38 12.47 12.82 7.09
CA ALA A 38 13.81 12.50 6.58
C ALA A 38 14.04 13.09 5.18
N ILE A 39 13.05 12.99 4.29
CA ILE A 39 13.13 13.54 2.93
C ILE A 39 13.18 15.07 2.97
N VAL A 40 12.31 15.72 3.74
CA VAL A 40 12.30 17.17 3.90
C VAL A 40 13.64 17.68 4.44
N THR A 41 14.20 16.99 5.44
CA THR A 41 15.51 17.33 6.00
C THR A 41 16.60 17.22 4.94
N CYS A 42 16.63 16.12 4.16
CA CYS A 42 17.61 15.96 3.08
C CYS A 42 17.57 17.10 2.05
N ILE A 43 16.36 17.54 1.70
CA ILE A 43 16.13 18.60 0.72
C ILE A 43 16.56 19.95 1.29
N SER A 44 16.15 20.25 2.53
CA SER A 44 16.51 21.51 3.21
C SER A 44 18.00 21.65 3.42
N ASP A 45 18.69 20.57 3.80
CA ASP A 45 20.14 20.55 4.00
C ASP A 45 20.88 20.83 2.70
N LEU A 46 20.46 20.17 1.60
CA LEU A 46 21.08 20.42 0.30
C LEU A 46 20.79 21.83 -0.21
N TYR A 47 19.55 22.31 -0.06
CA TYR A 47 19.16 23.65 -0.46
C TYR A 47 19.97 24.73 0.28
N SER A 48 20.08 24.61 1.60
CA SER A 48 20.85 25.54 2.43
C SER A 48 22.33 25.58 2.00
N LYS A 49 22.93 24.41 1.76
CA LYS A 49 24.31 24.29 1.32
C LYS A 49 24.57 25.02 -0.01
N LEU A 50 23.65 24.92 -0.97
CA LEU A 50 23.78 25.52 -2.29
C LEU A 50 23.65 27.04 -2.28
N HIS A 51 23.09 27.63 -1.23
CA HIS A 51 23.12 29.07 -1.01
C HIS A 51 24.48 29.61 -0.51
N GLU A 52 25.25 28.72 0.13
CA GLU A 52 26.56 29.11 0.70
C GLU A 52 27.72 28.84 -0.27
N THR A 53 27.58 27.85 -1.14
CA THR A 53 28.66 27.39 -2.02
C THR A 53 28.17 27.12 -3.44
N LYS A 54 29.09 27.23 -4.41
CA LYS A 54 28.79 26.80 -5.80
C LYS A 54 28.56 25.30 -5.84
N PRO A 55 27.57 24.83 -6.65
CA PRO A 55 27.29 23.41 -6.82
C PRO A 55 28.54 22.63 -7.30
N THR A 56 28.70 21.45 -6.72
CA THR A 56 29.75 20.49 -7.10
C THR A 56 29.12 19.10 -7.28
N ASP A 57 29.88 18.14 -7.82
CA ASP A 57 29.46 16.75 -7.96
C ASP A 57 29.11 16.10 -6.62
N ARG A 58 29.52 16.70 -5.49
CA ARG A 58 29.16 16.27 -4.13
C ARG A 58 27.76 16.72 -3.71
N ASP A 59 27.12 17.56 -4.49
CA ASP A 59 25.80 18.14 -4.21
C ASP A 59 24.67 17.40 -4.93
N PHE A 60 24.86 16.11 -5.14
CA PHE A 60 23.88 15.12 -5.52
C PHE A 60 23.46 14.31 -4.30
N ARG A 61 22.16 13.95 -4.20
CA ARG A 61 21.64 13.06 -3.16
C ARG A 61 20.84 11.93 -3.78
N LEU A 62 21.01 10.74 -3.21
CA LEU A 62 20.22 9.55 -3.53
C LEU A 62 19.39 9.16 -2.32
N ILE A 63 18.09 8.99 -2.51
CA ILE A 63 17.13 8.47 -1.54
C ILE A 63 16.55 7.18 -2.09
N THR A 64 16.68 6.09 -1.35
CA THR A 64 16.08 4.80 -1.66
C THR A 64 14.92 4.55 -0.72
N MET A 65 13.72 4.31 -1.25
CA MET A 65 12.52 3.99 -0.48
C MET A 65 12.04 2.58 -0.82
N ILE A 66 11.95 1.72 0.18
CA ILE A 66 11.45 0.35 0.04
C ILE A 66 10.10 0.27 0.75
N GLN A 67 9.04 -0.13 0.04
CA GLN A 67 7.69 -0.12 0.61
C GLN A 67 6.79 -1.17 -0.05
N ASP A 68 5.95 -1.83 0.76
CA ASP A 68 5.03 -2.87 0.30
C ASP A 68 3.97 -2.35 -0.69
N VAL A 69 3.43 -3.26 -1.49
CA VAL A 69 2.29 -2.95 -2.37
C VAL A 69 1.07 -2.61 -1.51
N GLY A 70 0.37 -1.54 -1.86
CA GLY A 70 -0.84 -1.11 -1.15
C GLY A 70 -0.61 -0.37 0.18
N SER A 71 0.66 -0.11 0.56
CA SER A 71 1.01 0.61 1.79
C SER A 71 1.05 2.14 1.65
N GLY A 72 0.78 2.68 0.46
CA GLY A 72 0.72 4.13 0.25
C GLY A 72 1.94 4.76 -0.43
N LYS A 73 2.79 3.99 -1.15
CA LYS A 73 3.96 4.50 -1.89
C LYS A 73 3.67 5.73 -2.73
N THR A 74 2.77 5.57 -3.69
CA THR A 74 2.38 6.63 -4.62
C THR A 74 1.72 7.80 -3.89
N HIS A 75 0.99 7.52 -2.79
CA HIS A 75 0.41 8.56 -1.94
C HIS A 75 1.49 9.41 -1.26
N LEU A 76 2.49 8.77 -0.65
CA LEU A 76 3.63 9.48 -0.05
C LEU A 76 4.42 10.27 -1.11
N ALA A 77 4.58 9.70 -2.31
CA ALA A 77 5.23 10.36 -3.45
C ALA A 77 4.50 11.66 -3.85
N PHE A 78 3.19 11.61 -3.97
CA PHE A 78 2.37 12.80 -4.27
C PHE A 78 2.33 13.78 -3.11
N HIS A 79 2.28 13.28 -1.86
CA HIS A 79 2.34 14.12 -0.67
C HIS A 79 3.62 14.95 -0.64
N ILE A 80 4.78 14.32 -0.87
CA ILE A 80 6.08 14.99 -0.95
C ILE A 80 6.06 16.06 -2.04
N LYS A 81 5.60 15.71 -3.25
CA LYS A 81 5.52 16.65 -4.38
C LYS A 81 4.65 17.87 -4.07
N GLY A 82 3.63 17.74 -3.23
CA GLY A 82 2.67 18.79 -2.87
C GLY A 82 3.03 19.61 -1.63
N LEU A 83 4.13 19.29 -0.93
CA LEU A 83 4.53 20.03 0.27
C LEU A 83 4.92 21.47 -0.07
N PRO A 84 4.36 22.50 0.61
CA PRO A 84 4.67 23.90 0.33
C PRO A 84 6.17 24.20 0.36
N ASP A 85 6.87 23.75 1.40
CA ASP A 85 8.33 23.95 1.55
C ASP A 85 9.13 23.36 0.39
N LEU A 86 8.63 22.28 -0.22
CA LEU A 86 9.28 21.67 -1.38
C LEU A 86 8.93 22.36 -2.69
N VAL A 87 7.68 22.78 -2.85
CA VAL A 87 7.24 23.54 -4.02
C VAL A 87 8.02 24.85 -4.13
N ASP A 88 8.35 25.47 -3.00
CA ASP A 88 9.15 26.71 -2.99
C ASP A 88 10.64 26.47 -3.27
N ASN A 89 11.20 25.33 -2.85
CA ASN A 89 12.64 25.06 -2.88
C ASN A 89 13.07 24.07 -3.96
N ALA A 90 12.16 23.35 -4.60
CA ALA A 90 12.50 22.34 -5.60
C ALA A 90 11.50 22.26 -6.75
N VAL A 91 12.02 21.90 -7.92
CA VAL A 91 11.25 21.50 -9.10
C VAL A 91 11.25 19.97 -9.15
N THR A 92 10.08 19.34 -9.03
CA THR A 92 9.96 17.89 -8.98
C THR A 92 9.42 17.32 -10.29
N SER A 93 10.14 16.35 -10.84
CA SER A 93 9.67 15.47 -11.90
C SER A 93 9.28 14.12 -11.30
N TYR A 94 8.02 13.73 -11.42
CA TYR A 94 7.51 12.42 -10.97
C TYR A 94 7.30 11.51 -12.16
N ILE A 95 7.84 10.30 -12.09
CA ILE A 95 7.79 9.28 -13.14
C ILE A 95 7.29 7.97 -12.53
N ASP A 96 6.16 7.47 -13.04
CA ASP A 96 5.69 6.11 -12.79
C ASP A 96 6.24 5.19 -13.88
N LEU A 97 7.27 4.41 -13.54
CA LEU A 97 7.91 3.51 -14.50
C LEU A 97 6.99 2.38 -14.98
N ALA A 98 5.93 2.04 -14.24
CA ALA A 98 4.96 1.05 -14.71
C ALA A 98 4.18 1.53 -15.92
N GLN A 99 4.01 2.85 -16.09
CA GLN A 99 3.30 3.46 -17.21
C GLN A 99 4.18 3.73 -18.44
N VAL A 100 5.51 3.61 -18.32
CA VAL A 100 6.44 3.84 -19.44
C VAL A 100 6.50 2.61 -20.33
N SER A 101 6.00 2.71 -21.58
CA SER A 101 5.99 1.59 -22.53
C SER A 101 6.18 2.10 -23.97
N PRO A 102 7.13 1.53 -24.76
CA PRO A 102 8.20 0.63 -24.30
C PRO A 102 9.15 1.33 -23.34
N ARG A 103 9.83 0.56 -22.46
CA ARG A 103 10.84 1.10 -21.55
C ARG A 103 12.18 1.21 -22.27
N ASP A 104 12.35 2.30 -22.96
CA ASP A 104 13.61 2.69 -23.57
C ASP A 104 14.07 4.07 -23.05
N ILE A 105 15.29 4.44 -23.39
CA ILE A 105 15.92 5.68 -22.95
C ILE A 105 15.06 6.90 -23.32
N HIS A 106 14.47 6.88 -24.53
CA HIS A 106 13.71 8.03 -25.04
C HIS A 106 12.39 8.20 -24.30
N ASN A 107 11.66 7.09 -24.09
CA ASN A 107 10.39 7.13 -23.37
C ASN A 107 10.56 7.44 -21.88
N ILE A 108 11.63 6.95 -21.25
CA ILE A 108 11.96 7.33 -19.88
C ILE A 108 12.26 8.83 -19.82
N TYR A 109 13.08 9.33 -20.75
CA TYR A 109 13.42 10.76 -20.81
C TYR A 109 12.19 11.64 -21.10
N ASP A 110 11.32 11.25 -22.05
CA ASP A 110 10.04 11.94 -22.30
C ASP A 110 9.16 11.97 -21.05
N SER A 111 9.11 10.87 -20.32
CA SER A 111 8.36 10.78 -19.06
C SER A 111 8.93 11.70 -17.98
N ILE A 112 10.26 11.84 -17.89
CA ILE A 112 10.90 12.82 -16.99
C ILE A 112 10.49 14.23 -17.36
N LEU A 113 10.57 14.60 -18.63
CA LEU A 113 10.19 15.94 -19.09
C LEU A 113 8.70 16.22 -18.86
N GLY A 114 7.85 15.21 -19.06
CA GLY A 114 6.40 15.28 -18.78
C GLY A 114 6.03 15.27 -17.31
N GLY A 115 6.92 14.79 -16.45
CA GLY A 115 6.73 14.70 -14.99
C GLY A 115 6.91 16.02 -14.24
N PHE A 116 7.51 17.04 -14.88
CA PHE A 116 7.67 18.37 -14.28
C PHE A 116 6.31 19.07 -14.12
N ASN A 117 6.19 19.83 -13.03
CA ASN A 117 4.99 20.64 -12.82
C ASN A 117 4.92 21.74 -13.89
N ARG A 118 3.73 21.94 -14.46
CA ARG A 118 3.49 22.96 -15.48
C ARG A 118 3.80 24.38 -14.99
N ASP A 119 3.49 24.68 -13.75
CA ASP A 119 3.71 26.01 -13.17
C ASP A 119 5.22 26.33 -13.04
N ASP A 120 6.05 25.33 -12.70
CA ASP A 120 7.50 25.47 -12.66
C ASP A 120 8.08 25.67 -14.07
N VAL A 121 7.61 24.90 -15.06
CA VAL A 121 8.00 25.06 -16.47
C VAL A 121 7.65 26.45 -17.01
N GLU A 122 6.45 26.94 -16.72
CA GLU A 122 6.01 28.29 -17.12
C GLU A 122 6.81 29.38 -16.38
N SER A 123 7.15 29.16 -15.11
CA SER A 123 7.99 30.08 -14.34
C SER A 123 9.41 30.14 -14.91
N LEU A 124 9.98 28.99 -15.26
CA LEU A 124 11.28 28.89 -15.91
C LEU A 124 11.27 29.66 -17.26
N ARG A 125 10.28 29.40 -18.09
CA ARG A 125 10.04 30.08 -19.38
C ARG A 125 9.93 31.60 -19.21
N ARG A 126 9.19 32.05 -18.21
CA ARG A 126 9.03 33.47 -17.88
C ARG A 126 10.35 34.11 -17.46
N ASN A 127 11.10 33.45 -16.56
CA ASN A 127 12.38 33.99 -16.07
C ASN A 127 13.42 34.06 -17.17
N ILE A 128 13.46 33.09 -18.09
CA ILE A 128 14.30 33.16 -19.30
C ILE A 128 13.99 34.39 -20.14
N LEU A 129 12.71 34.66 -20.39
CA LEU A 129 12.31 35.83 -21.20
C LEU A 129 12.64 37.15 -20.48
N TYR A 130 12.49 37.22 -19.16
CA TYR A 130 12.93 38.40 -18.39
C TYR A 130 14.44 38.57 -18.41
N LEU A 131 15.20 37.49 -18.25
CA LEU A 131 16.66 37.53 -18.35
C LEU A 131 17.11 38.08 -19.71
N LEU A 132 16.47 37.62 -20.80
CA LEU A 132 16.73 38.18 -22.14
C LEU A 132 16.43 39.68 -22.20
N CYS A 133 15.36 40.16 -21.57
CA CYS A 133 15.06 41.59 -21.50
C CYS A 133 16.12 42.36 -20.72
N ASP A 134 16.62 41.82 -19.61
CA ASP A 134 17.57 42.51 -18.74
C ASP A 134 18.96 42.63 -19.39
N LYS A 135 19.28 41.73 -20.34
CA LYS A 135 20.50 41.83 -21.18
C LYS A 135 20.46 42.97 -22.22
N VAL A 136 19.45 43.81 -22.25
CA VAL A 136 19.34 44.94 -23.18
C VAL A 136 20.47 45.95 -23.00
N LYS A 137 21.03 46.07 -21.79
CA LYS A 137 22.15 46.97 -21.52
C LYS A 137 23.44 46.54 -22.22
N ASP A 138 23.69 45.22 -22.24
CA ASP A 138 24.92 44.63 -22.76
C ASP A 138 24.80 44.28 -24.25
N ASN A 139 23.62 43.75 -24.66
CA ASN A 139 23.35 43.19 -25.98
C ASN A 139 22.13 43.83 -26.66
N GLY A 140 21.87 45.10 -26.44
CA GLY A 140 20.62 45.79 -26.80
C GLY A 140 20.17 45.61 -28.26
N ARG A 141 21.12 45.56 -29.21
CA ARG A 141 20.83 45.35 -30.64
C ARG A 141 20.23 43.94 -30.87
N TYR A 142 20.82 42.89 -30.27
CA TYR A 142 20.37 41.53 -30.45
C TYR A 142 19.07 41.27 -29.69
N VAL A 143 18.94 41.81 -28.47
CA VAL A 143 17.71 41.71 -27.65
C VAL A 143 16.53 42.32 -28.41
N ARG A 144 16.63 43.53 -28.95
CA ARG A 144 15.57 44.16 -29.74
C ARG A 144 15.20 43.33 -30.95
N LYS A 145 16.15 42.75 -31.67
CA LYS A 145 15.89 41.85 -32.80
C LYS A 145 15.23 40.55 -32.36
N ALA A 146 15.64 39.98 -31.24
CA ALA A 146 15.03 38.76 -30.70
C ALA A 146 13.55 38.97 -30.36
N PHE A 147 13.20 40.10 -29.76
CA PHE A 147 11.83 40.44 -29.41
C PHE A 147 11.01 41.09 -30.53
N ASN A 148 11.61 41.26 -31.74
CA ASN A 148 11.00 42.03 -32.85
C ASN A 148 10.51 43.40 -32.36
N TYR A 149 11.38 44.10 -31.59
CA TYR A 149 11.08 45.41 -30.99
C TYR A 149 11.69 46.51 -31.82
N GLY A 150 10.82 47.28 -32.50
CA GLY A 150 11.23 48.33 -33.42
C GLY A 150 11.15 49.74 -32.81
N PHE A 151 11.52 50.74 -33.62
CA PHE A 151 11.51 52.15 -33.24
C PHE A 151 10.08 52.61 -32.86
N PHE A 152 9.08 52.20 -33.61
CA PHE A 152 7.69 52.53 -33.32
C PHE A 152 7.16 51.97 -31.99
N ASP A 153 7.66 50.80 -31.53
CA ASP A 153 7.31 50.25 -30.22
C ASP A 153 7.83 51.15 -29.10
N SER A 154 9.03 51.72 -29.28
CA SER A 154 9.63 52.68 -28.36
C SER A 154 8.83 54.00 -28.25
N LEU A 155 8.29 54.47 -29.35
CA LEU A 155 7.46 55.68 -29.39
C LEU A 155 6.06 55.49 -28.80
N SER A 156 5.48 54.31 -28.93
CA SER A 156 4.14 53.97 -28.40
C SER A 156 4.10 53.72 -26.89
N GLY A 157 5.24 53.91 -26.18
CA GLY A 157 5.31 53.64 -24.74
C GLY A 157 5.28 52.14 -24.37
N ASN A 158 5.35 51.25 -25.37
CA ASN A 158 5.42 49.81 -25.12
C ASN A 158 6.78 49.45 -24.53
N ASN A 159 6.77 48.94 -23.29
CA ASN A 159 7.98 48.45 -22.68
C ASN A 159 8.34 47.06 -23.25
N LEU A 160 9.64 46.77 -23.40
CA LEU A 160 10.14 45.44 -23.81
C LEU A 160 9.57 44.30 -22.94
N ARG A 161 9.37 44.54 -21.64
CA ARG A 161 8.74 43.59 -20.71
C ARG A 161 7.29 43.26 -21.06
N ASN A 162 6.53 44.18 -21.70
CA ASN A 162 5.19 43.87 -22.15
C ASN A 162 5.18 42.79 -23.26
N ARG A 163 6.25 42.70 -24.04
CA ARG A 163 6.44 41.67 -25.08
C ARG A 163 6.55 40.28 -24.50
N VAL A 164 7.10 40.13 -23.29
CA VAL A 164 7.16 38.85 -22.58
C VAL A 164 5.74 38.27 -22.40
N GLY A 165 4.80 39.11 -21.95
CA GLY A 165 3.39 38.70 -21.80
C GLY A 165 2.72 38.30 -23.12
N GLU A 166 3.07 38.94 -24.22
CA GLU A 166 2.55 38.61 -25.58
C GLU A 166 3.12 37.26 -26.07
N ILE A 167 4.43 37.00 -25.80
CA ILE A 167 5.09 35.74 -26.17
C ILE A 167 4.54 34.58 -25.33
N LEU A 168 4.39 34.75 -24.01
CA LEU A 168 3.82 33.74 -23.12
C LEU A 168 2.38 33.37 -23.48
N LYS A 169 1.59 34.34 -23.97
CA LYS A 169 0.21 34.12 -24.46
C LYS A 169 0.16 33.59 -25.89
N GLY A 170 1.30 33.32 -26.54
CA GLY A 170 1.39 32.84 -27.92
C GLY A 170 0.99 33.88 -28.99
N LYS A 171 0.78 35.15 -28.60
CA LYS A 171 0.39 36.23 -29.54
C LYS A 171 1.58 36.67 -30.41
N ARG A 172 2.79 36.46 -29.96
CA ARG A 172 4.03 36.77 -30.69
C ARG A 172 5.03 35.65 -30.54
N LYS A 173 5.97 35.54 -31.49
CA LYS A 173 7.09 34.59 -31.46
C LYS A 173 8.39 35.34 -31.22
N LEU A 174 9.26 34.77 -30.40
CA LEU A 174 10.65 35.22 -30.23
C LEU A 174 11.44 34.82 -31.47
N ASN A 175 12.28 35.74 -31.99
CA ASN A 175 13.22 35.40 -33.06
C ASN A 175 14.46 34.76 -32.43
N PHE A 176 14.46 33.43 -32.41
CA PHE A 176 15.48 32.63 -31.71
C PHE A 176 16.87 32.74 -32.36
N GLN A 177 16.98 33.21 -33.61
CA GLN A 177 18.25 33.37 -34.30
C GLN A 177 19.23 34.26 -33.52
N TYR A 178 18.74 35.21 -32.74
CA TYR A 178 19.56 36.14 -31.97
C TYR A 178 19.75 35.77 -30.51
N VAL A 179 19.07 34.74 -30.01
CA VAL A 179 19.15 34.32 -28.60
C VAL A 179 20.51 33.72 -28.22
N PRO A 180 21.16 32.91 -29.06
CA PRO A 180 22.51 32.40 -28.75
C PRO A 180 23.51 33.53 -28.52
N GLU A 181 23.47 34.59 -29.30
CA GLU A 181 24.39 35.74 -29.16
C GLU A 181 24.19 36.50 -27.84
N ILE A 182 22.99 36.40 -27.25
CA ILE A 182 22.65 37.08 -26.00
C ILE A 182 23.07 36.23 -24.80
N LEU A 183 22.91 34.90 -24.90
CA LEU A 183 23.00 33.98 -23.76
C LEU A 183 24.30 33.14 -23.71
N SER A 184 25.14 33.14 -24.78
CA SER A 184 26.32 32.28 -24.85
C SER A 184 27.39 32.56 -23.76
N SER A 185 27.35 33.72 -23.12
CA SER A 185 28.21 34.01 -21.96
C SER A 185 27.79 33.31 -20.68
N ASP A 186 26.50 32.97 -20.55
CA ASP A 186 25.89 32.48 -19.30
C ASP A 186 25.42 31.03 -19.38
N PHE A 187 25.19 30.55 -20.59
CA PHE A 187 24.59 29.23 -20.84
C PHE A 187 25.36 28.43 -21.90
N SER A 188 25.46 27.13 -21.69
CA SER A 188 26.04 26.20 -22.65
C SER A 188 25.14 26.04 -23.89
N GLU A 189 25.69 25.46 -24.96
CA GLU A 189 24.94 25.18 -26.18
C GLU A 189 23.73 24.28 -25.93
N ILE A 190 23.86 23.25 -25.07
CA ILE A 190 22.76 22.35 -24.66
C ILE A 190 21.67 23.14 -23.94
N GLN A 191 22.05 24.02 -23.02
CA GLN A 191 21.09 24.87 -22.30
C GLN A 191 20.35 25.81 -23.26
N ILE A 192 21.04 26.40 -24.23
CA ILE A 192 20.43 27.27 -25.25
C ILE A 192 19.41 26.48 -26.11
N GLN A 193 19.69 25.22 -26.44
CA GLN A 193 18.72 24.36 -27.13
C GLN A 193 17.51 24.04 -26.26
N ILE A 194 17.72 23.75 -24.98
CA ILE A 194 16.61 23.54 -24.03
C ILE A 194 15.76 24.82 -23.88
N ILE A 195 16.41 25.98 -23.78
CA ILE A 195 15.74 27.30 -23.74
C ILE A 195 14.87 27.49 -24.98
N ARG A 196 15.36 27.10 -26.14
CA ARG A 196 14.56 27.17 -27.38
C ARG A 196 13.32 26.31 -27.28
N SER A 197 13.50 25.07 -26.86
CA SER A 197 12.40 24.11 -26.74
C SER A 197 11.35 24.57 -25.71
N LEU A 198 11.78 25.18 -24.59
CA LEU A 198 10.91 25.78 -23.58
C LEU A 198 10.12 26.97 -24.16
N ILE A 199 10.78 27.90 -24.85
CA ILE A 199 10.13 29.09 -25.42
C ILE A 199 9.13 28.71 -26.51
N GLU A 200 9.47 27.72 -27.34
CA GLU A 200 8.61 27.23 -28.43
C GLU A 200 7.51 26.25 -27.93
N ASP A 201 7.44 25.96 -26.62
CA ASP A 201 6.53 24.99 -26.01
C ASP A 201 6.67 23.58 -26.63
N ARG A 202 7.91 23.18 -26.86
CA ARG A 202 8.27 21.91 -27.52
C ARG A 202 9.21 21.03 -26.70
N LEU A 203 9.29 21.25 -25.40
CA LEU A 203 10.25 20.53 -24.55
C LEU A 203 10.18 19.01 -24.74
N ARG A 204 8.97 18.45 -24.79
CA ARG A 204 8.75 17.02 -25.01
C ARG A 204 9.00 16.58 -26.45
N SER A 205 8.68 17.39 -27.44
CA SER A 205 8.86 17.02 -28.86
C SER A 205 10.32 17.00 -29.30
N ASP A 206 11.24 17.56 -28.53
CA ASP A 206 12.68 17.57 -28.83
C ASP A 206 13.42 16.33 -28.29
N VAL A 207 12.74 15.45 -27.53
CA VAL A 207 13.28 14.17 -27.01
C VAL A 207 13.91 13.32 -28.12
N THR A 208 13.29 13.27 -29.29
CA THR A 208 13.78 12.47 -30.42
C THR A 208 15.13 12.93 -30.97
N LYS A 209 15.59 14.12 -30.61
CA LYS A 209 16.90 14.65 -31.02
C LYS A 209 18.04 14.10 -30.17
N VAL A 210 17.74 13.66 -28.96
CA VAL A 210 18.74 13.09 -28.04
C VAL A 210 18.82 11.59 -28.29
N ARG A 211 19.92 11.13 -28.87
CA ARG A 211 20.08 9.73 -29.35
C ARG A 211 20.90 8.84 -28.43
N SER A 212 21.49 9.36 -27.38
CA SER A 212 22.36 8.61 -26.48
C SER A 212 22.02 8.86 -25.02
N LEU A 213 22.33 7.88 -24.18
CA LEU A 213 22.17 7.98 -22.73
C LEU A 213 22.99 9.16 -22.16
N GLU A 214 24.19 9.36 -22.65
CA GLU A 214 25.05 10.50 -22.29
C GLU A 214 24.38 11.84 -22.61
N GLY A 215 23.78 11.96 -23.81
CA GLY A 215 23.04 13.15 -24.21
C GLY A 215 21.84 13.44 -23.31
N VAL A 216 21.11 12.39 -22.88
CA VAL A 216 20.03 12.52 -21.90
C VAL A 216 20.55 13.02 -20.56
N ILE A 217 21.61 12.43 -20.04
CA ILE A 217 22.24 12.85 -18.77
C ILE A 217 22.70 14.32 -18.82
N ASN A 218 23.37 14.72 -19.91
CA ASN A 218 23.79 16.09 -20.10
C ASN A 218 22.61 17.07 -20.16
N SER A 219 21.48 16.64 -20.77
CA SER A 219 20.26 17.44 -20.80
C SER A 219 19.62 17.58 -19.41
N LEU A 220 19.54 16.49 -18.64
CA LEU A 220 19.02 16.52 -17.26
C LEU A 220 19.91 17.38 -16.34
N SER A 221 21.23 17.29 -16.47
CA SER A 221 22.18 18.14 -15.76
C SER A 221 21.99 19.62 -16.12
N SER A 222 21.78 19.89 -17.40
CA SER A 222 21.51 21.26 -17.89
C SER A 222 20.20 21.82 -17.35
N ILE A 223 19.15 21.00 -17.25
CA ILE A 223 17.86 21.39 -16.65
C ILE A 223 18.04 21.68 -15.16
N ALA A 224 18.76 20.84 -14.42
CA ALA A 224 19.00 21.04 -12.99
C ALA A 224 19.78 22.35 -12.73
N ASP A 225 20.82 22.63 -13.51
CA ASP A 225 21.57 23.88 -13.42
C ASP A 225 20.70 25.11 -13.77
N MET A 226 19.83 25.00 -14.77
CA MET A 226 18.88 26.07 -15.13
C MET A 226 17.83 26.30 -14.03
N ASN A 227 17.31 25.25 -13.42
CA ASN A 227 16.36 25.39 -12.31
C ASN A 227 17.02 26.12 -11.13
N LEU A 228 18.25 25.78 -10.79
CA LEU A 228 18.97 26.48 -9.73
C LEU A 228 19.27 27.94 -10.11
N LYS A 229 19.78 28.21 -11.30
CA LYS A 229 20.15 29.57 -11.73
C LYS A 229 18.96 30.52 -11.92
N LEU A 230 17.85 30.00 -12.45
CA LEU A 230 16.73 30.83 -12.88
C LEU A 230 15.54 30.82 -11.91
N LEU A 231 15.34 29.73 -11.18
CA LEU A 231 14.26 29.60 -10.20
C LEU A 231 14.76 29.60 -8.76
N ASN A 232 16.06 29.46 -8.55
CA ASN A 232 16.66 29.24 -7.23
C ASN A 232 16.08 27.97 -6.56
N LYS A 233 15.87 26.91 -7.35
CA LYS A 233 15.28 25.65 -6.91
C LYS A 233 16.18 24.47 -7.23
N LEU A 234 16.19 23.47 -6.33
CA LEU A 234 16.74 22.14 -6.60
C LEU A 234 15.93 21.42 -7.68
N THR A 235 16.48 20.34 -8.23
CA THR A 235 15.74 19.43 -9.10
C THR A 235 15.58 18.07 -8.43
N ILE A 236 14.35 17.57 -8.32
CA ILE A 236 14.06 16.25 -7.78
C ILE A 236 13.57 15.35 -8.92
N PHE A 237 14.27 14.24 -9.14
CA PHE A 237 13.85 13.16 -10.04
C PHE A 237 13.28 12.03 -9.18
N GLN A 238 11.97 11.81 -9.23
CA GLN A 238 11.27 10.83 -8.41
C GLN A 238 10.72 9.71 -9.29
N PHE A 239 11.30 8.52 -9.16
CA PHE A 239 10.89 7.33 -9.89
C PHE A 239 10.11 6.40 -8.98
N ASP A 240 8.84 6.19 -9.31
CA ASP A 240 7.97 5.21 -8.68
C ASP A 240 7.96 3.90 -9.48
N GLU A 241 7.65 2.79 -8.81
CA GLU A 241 7.62 1.43 -9.37
C GLU A 241 8.96 1.06 -10.07
N PHE A 242 10.09 1.47 -9.42
CA PHE A 242 11.42 1.08 -9.92
C PHE A 242 11.63 -0.43 -9.76
N ASP A 243 12.05 -1.07 -10.84
CA ASP A 243 12.18 -2.52 -10.95
C ASP A 243 13.55 -2.98 -11.50
N SER A 244 13.71 -4.31 -11.62
CA SER A 244 14.93 -4.97 -12.09
C SER A 244 15.13 -4.95 -13.61
N LYS A 245 14.24 -4.32 -14.39
CA LYS A 245 14.39 -4.29 -15.86
C LYS A 245 15.67 -3.60 -16.28
N LYS A 246 16.38 -4.23 -17.21
CA LYS A 246 17.71 -3.80 -17.64
C LYS A 246 17.78 -2.33 -18.04
N GLU A 247 16.80 -1.87 -18.84
CA GLU A 247 16.74 -0.51 -19.35
C GLU A 247 16.58 0.50 -18.20
N SER A 248 15.74 0.19 -17.21
CA SER A 248 15.57 0.99 -15.99
C SER A 248 16.86 1.03 -15.15
N LEU A 249 17.49 -0.14 -14.97
CA LEU A 249 18.74 -0.26 -14.21
C LEU A 249 19.90 0.51 -14.88
N ASP A 250 20.07 0.39 -16.19
CA ASP A 250 21.13 1.07 -16.92
C ASP A 250 20.93 2.59 -16.89
N PHE A 251 19.68 3.05 -17.03
CA PHE A 251 19.33 4.46 -16.96
C PHE A 251 19.60 5.05 -15.57
N ILE A 252 19.12 4.42 -14.52
CA ILE A 252 19.31 4.88 -13.13
C ILE A 252 20.79 4.83 -12.74
N LYS A 253 21.52 3.78 -13.14
CA LYS A 253 22.96 3.69 -12.94
C LYS A 253 23.69 4.87 -13.58
N ALA A 254 23.28 5.30 -14.76
CA ALA A 254 23.88 6.45 -15.44
C ALA A 254 23.61 7.76 -14.68
N ILE A 255 22.38 7.99 -14.19
CA ILE A 255 22.05 9.18 -13.37
C ILE A 255 22.89 9.19 -12.08
N ILE A 256 22.95 8.06 -11.38
CA ILE A 256 23.73 7.96 -10.14
C ILE A 256 25.21 8.26 -10.40
N ASN A 257 25.79 7.71 -11.50
CA ASN A 257 27.19 7.93 -11.84
C ASN A 257 27.49 9.37 -12.26
N ALA A 258 26.52 10.04 -12.85
CA ALA A 258 26.69 11.42 -13.33
C ALA A 258 26.76 12.43 -12.18
N HIS A 259 26.28 12.08 -10.98
CA HIS A 259 26.24 12.96 -9.81
C HIS A 259 25.75 14.36 -10.19
N ILE A 260 24.57 14.44 -10.83
CA ILE A 260 24.01 15.70 -11.33
C ILE A 260 23.96 16.73 -10.19
N PRO A 261 24.74 17.82 -10.21
CA PRO A 261 24.75 18.80 -9.14
C PRO A 261 23.36 19.41 -8.91
N SER A 262 23.08 19.84 -7.69
CA SER A 262 21.80 20.45 -7.29
C SER A 262 20.57 19.56 -7.54
N SER A 263 20.76 18.25 -7.58
CA SER A 263 19.65 17.33 -7.76
C SER A 263 19.55 16.24 -6.70
N ILE A 264 18.34 15.74 -6.54
CA ILE A 264 17.99 14.61 -5.67
C ILE A 264 17.31 13.55 -6.53
N LEU A 265 17.81 12.33 -6.44
CA LEU A 265 17.19 11.16 -7.04
C LEU A 265 16.45 10.37 -5.96
N ILE A 266 15.14 10.22 -6.09
CA ILE A 266 14.31 9.40 -5.20
C ILE A 266 13.87 8.16 -5.99
N LEU A 267 14.23 6.98 -5.49
CA LEU A 267 13.86 5.69 -6.07
C LEU A 267 12.90 4.97 -5.11
N ILE A 268 11.71 4.67 -5.60
CA ILE A 268 10.67 3.99 -4.84
C ILE A 268 10.46 2.60 -5.45
N LEU A 269 10.61 1.57 -4.63
CA LEU A 269 10.56 0.18 -5.08
C LEU A 269 9.89 -0.72 -4.03
N THR A 270 9.45 -1.89 -4.49
CA THR A 270 8.92 -2.93 -3.62
C THR A 270 10.04 -3.78 -3.02
N PRO A 271 9.83 -4.47 -1.89
CA PRO A 271 10.79 -5.44 -1.35
C PRO A 271 11.19 -6.51 -2.39
N SER A 272 10.23 -6.99 -3.19
CA SER A 272 10.51 -7.95 -4.26
C SER A 272 11.46 -7.40 -5.32
N SER A 273 11.19 -6.19 -5.83
CA SER A 273 12.08 -5.53 -6.81
C SER A 273 13.46 -5.28 -6.25
N TYR A 274 13.54 -4.91 -4.95
CA TYR A 274 14.81 -4.72 -4.26
C TYR A 274 15.63 -6.02 -4.17
N ASP A 275 14.99 -7.14 -3.83
CA ASP A 275 15.63 -8.45 -3.77
C ASP A 275 16.04 -8.98 -5.16
N GLU A 276 15.26 -8.68 -6.21
CA GLU A 276 15.61 -8.99 -7.60
C GLU A 276 16.85 -8.20 -8.04
N ILE A 277 16.90 -6.90 -7.78
CA ILE A 277 18.06 -6.06 -8.11
C ILE A 277 19.31 -6.56 -7.38
N LYS A 278 19.18 -7.01 -6.13
CA LYS A 278 20.27 -7.62 -5.38
C LYS A 278 20.85 -8.85 -6.07
N LYS A 279 20.00 -9.68 -6.68
CA LYS A 279 20.41 -10.91 -7.38
C LYS A 279 20.99 -10.62 -8.76
N GLU A 280 20.42 -9.68 -9.50
CA GLU A 280 20.71 -9.46 -10.91
C GLU A 280 21.78 -8.39 -11.15
N ASN A 281 21.87 -7.37 -10.30
CA ASN A 281 22.77 -6.23 -10.48
C ASN A 281 23.39 -5.72 -9.18
N SER A 282 24.43 -6.41 -8.72
CA SER A 282 25.14 -6.06 -7.48
C SER A 282 25.69 -4.62 -7.46
N SER A 283 26.04 -4.06 -8.63
CA SER A 283 26.56 -2.69 -8.72
C SER A 283 25.51 -1.62 -8.47
N VAL A 284 24.27 -1.81 -8.94
CA VAL A 284 23.14 -0.93 -8.64
C VAL A 284 22.72 -1.13 -7.19
N PHE A 285 22.62 -2.40 -6.76
CA PHE A 285 22.28 -2.73 -5.39
C PHE A 285 23.20 -2.06 -4.35
N ASP A 286 24.52 -2.13 -4.56
CA ASP A 286 25.50 -1.48 -3.65
C ASP A 286 25.26 0.04 -3.54
N ARG A 287 24.82 0.69 -4.60
CA ARG A 287 24.48 2.12 -4.59
C ARG A 287 23.17 2.41 -3.85
N LEU A 288 22.16 1.55 -4.02
CA LEU A 288 20.89 1.65 -3.29
C LEU A 288 21.12 1.48 -1.78
N GLU A 289 21.99 0.54 -1.38
CA GLU A 289 22.38 0.32 0.01
C GLU A 289 23.16 1.50 0.61
N LYS A 290 24.00 2.14 -0.19
CA LYS A 290 24.84 3.29 0.19
C LYS A 290 24.18 4.64 -0.13
N ALA A 291 22.88 4.66 -0.39
CA ALA A 291 22.13 5.89 -0.58
C ALA A 291 22.32 6.86 0.61
N ASN A 292 22.23 8.16 0.36
CA ASN A 292 22.34 9.16 1.42
C ASN A 292 21.25 8.95 2.48
N TYR A 293 20.05 8.52 2.03
CA TYR A 293 18.96 8.11 2.88
C TYR A 293 18.36 6.80 2.35
N LYS A 294 18.33 5.77 3.18
CA LYS A 294 17.60 4.53 2.92
C LYS A 294 16.41 4.49 3.85
N ILE A 295 15.23 4.55 3.30
CA ILE A 295 13.95 4.56 4.02
C ILE A 295 13.27 3.22 3.76
N ASP A 296 13.23 2.38 4.77
CA ASP A 296 12.58 1.08 4.70
C ASP A 296 11.21 1.15 5.38
N LEU A 297 10.17 1.09 4.58
CA LEU A 297 8.77 1.07 5.00
C LEU A 297 8.13 -0.31 4.78
N ALA A 298 8.93 -1.36 4.54
CA ALA A 298 8.43 -2.72 4.47
C ALA A 298 7.84 -3.13 5.83
N GLY A 299 6.67 -3.76 5.79
CA GLY A 299 5.95 -4.11 7.02
C GLY A 299 5.28 -2.94 7.74
N SER A 300 5.19 -1.74 7.13
CA SER A 300 4.52 -0.57 7.73
C SER A 300 2.99 -0.72 7.85
N ASN A 301 2.39 -1.77 7.28
CA ASN A 301 0.96 -2.07 7.43
C ASN A 301 0.62 -2.66 8.80
N THR A 302 1.11 -2.07 9.87
CA THR A 302 0.77 -2.49 11.24
C THR A 302 -0.60 -1.96 11.65
N LEU A 303 -1.23 -2.61 12.65
CA LEU A 303 -2.50 -2.14 13.20
C LEU A 303 -2.43 -0.68 13.69
N SER A 304 -1.32 -0.29 14.32
CA SER A 304 -1.11 1.09 14.80
C SER A 304 -1.07 2.08 13.63
N GLU A 305 -0.33 1.77 12.57
CA GLU A 305 -0.25 2.63 11.38
C GLU A 305 -1.61 2.78 10.70
N LEU A 306 -2.38 1.68 10.57
CA LEU A 306 -3.71 1.73 9.98
C LEU A 306 -4.68 2.58 10.81
N ASN A 307 -4.65 2.46 12.15
CA ASN A 307 -5.43 3.31 13.03
C ASN A 307 -5.09 4.79 12.81
N ASP A 308 -3.79 5.13 12.85
CA ASP A 308 -3.34 6.51 12.69
C ASP A 308 -3.76 7.09 11.33
N ILE A 309 -3.66 6.31 10.25
CA ILE A 309 -4.07 6.75 8.92
C ILE A 309 -5.57 7.04 8.88
N ILE A 310 -6.41 6.11 9.36
CA ILE A 310 -7.87 6.26 9.33
C ILE A 310 -8.31 7.45 10.18
N PHE A 311 -7.71 7.62 11.36
CA PHE A 311 -8.03 8.76 12.24
C PHE A 311 -7.63 10.09 11.61
N GLU A 312 -6.48 10.17 10.93
CA GLU A 312 -6.04 11.38 10.24
C GLU A 312 -7.00 11.77 9.11
N TYR A 313 -7.52 10.79 8.34
CA TYR A 313 -8.55 11.07 7.34
C TYR A 313 -9.80 11.67 7.97
N ILE A 314 -10.30 11.14 9.08
CA ILE A 314 -11.48 11.66 9.77
C ILE A 314 -11.19 13.06 10.35
N ARG A 315 -10.09 13.21 11.07
CA ARG A 315 -9.70 14.49 11.72
C ARG A 315 -9.49 15.62 10.71
N HIS A 316 -8.98 15.32 9.52
CA HIS A 316 -8.76 16.32 8.47
C HIS A 316 -10.06 16.99 8.02
N TYR A 317 -11.17 16.25 7.98
CA TYR A 317 -12.49 16.73 7.56
C TYR A 317 -13.41 17.07 8.73
N ASP A 318 -12.97 16.89 9.98
CA ASP A 318 -13.74 17.20 11.18
C ASP A 318 -13.57 18.67 11.61
N GLU A 319 -14.21 19.57 10.85
CA GLU A 319 -14.17 21.02 11.11
C GLU A 319 -14.68 21.38 12.52
N ASN A 320 -15.62 20.62 13.07
CA ASN A 320 -16.30 20.89 14.32
C ASN A 320 -15.69 20.18 15.54
N LYS A 321 -14.64 19.38 15.35
CA LYS A 321 -13.97 18.57 16.38
C LYS A 321 -14.92 17.65 17.14
N LEU A 322 -15.82 17.00 16.40
CA LEU A 322 -16.81 16.07 16.94
C LEU A 322 -16.26 14.63 17.07
N PHE A 323 -15.16 14.34 16.42
CA PHE A 323 -14.47 13.05 16.51
C PHE A 323 -13.60 13.04 17.79
N THR A 324 -14.13 12.42 18.84
CA THR A 324 -13.53 12.39 20.18
C THR A 324 -12.69 11.15 20.41
N SER A 325 -11.95 11.09 21.52
CA SER A 325 -11.17 9.92 21.96
C SER A 325 -12.03 8.66 22.14
N ASP A 326 -13.29 8.80 22.53
CA ASP A 326 -14.21 7.67 22.67
C ASP A 326 -14.57 7.07 21.30
N HIS A 327 -14.77 7.94 20.29
CA HIS A 327 -14.97 7.51 18.90
C HIS A 327 -13.72 6.82 18.36
N GLU A 328 -12.52 7.34 18.67
CA GLU A 328 -11.24 6.69 18.28
C GLU A 328 -11.10 5.31 18.91
N GLY A 329 -11.42 5.15 20.20
CA GLY A 329 -11.35 3.85 20.89
C GLY A 329 -12.31 2.81 20.30
N ASN A 330 -13.53 3.22 19.98
CA ASN A 330 -14.51 2.33 19.32
C ASN A 330 -14.03 1.96 17.91
N LEU A 331 -13.60 2.94 17.12
CA LEU A 331 -13.14 2.71 15.76
C LEU A 331 -11.86 1.85 15.73
N ALA A 332 -10.93 2.05 16.67
CA ALA A 332 -9.74 1.21 16.82
C ALA A 332 -10.10 -0.26 17.08
N THR A 333 -11.15 -0.51 17.84
CA THR A 333 -11.66 -1.87 18.09
C THR A 333 -12.15 -2.51 16.79
N ILE A 334 -12.90 -1.77 15.99
CA ILE A 334 -13.40 -2.23 14.68
C ILE A 334 -12.25 -2.47 13.70
N ILE A 335 -11.27 -1.54 13.59
CA ILE A 335 -10.11 -1.70 12.74
C ILE A 335 -9.31 -2.94 13.16
N LYS A 336 -9.14 -3.14 14.48
CA LYS A 336 -8.47 -4.32 15.01
C LYS A 336 -9.17 -5.61 14.62
N LEU A 337 -10.50 -5.66 14.69
CA LEU A 337 -11.28 -6.83 14.27
C LEU A 337 -11.07 -7.15 12.79
N VAL A 338 -11.16 -6.15 11.91
CA VAL A 338 -10.94 -6.34 10.48
C VAL A 338 -9.50 -6.79 10.22
N TYR A 339 -8.52 -6.17 10.89
CA TYR A 339 -7.11 -6.52 10.77
C TYR A 339 -6.79 -7.94 11.22
N ASP A 340 -7.35 -8.37 12.35
CA ASP A 340 -7.07 -9.67 12.93
C ASP A 340 -7.74 -10.79 12.13
N GLU A 341 -8.98 -10.58 11.70
CA GLU A 341 -9.82 -11.63 11.12
C GLU A 341 -9.71 -11.75 9.59
N PHE A 342 -9.32 -10.68 8.89
CA PHE A 342 -9.20 -10.68 7.42
C PHE A 342 -7.77 -10.35 6.97
N ALA A 343 -7.02 -11.37 6.54
CA ALA A 343 -5.64 -11.19 6.10
C ALA A 343 -5.52 -10.24 4.88
N ASP A 344 -6.50 -10.27 3.98
CA ASP A 344 -6.51 -9.49 2.74
C ASP A 344 -6.66 -7.99 2.98
N PHE A 345 -7.13 -7.58 4.17
CA PHE A 345 -7.38 -6.19 4.50
C PHE A 345 -6.29 -5.54 5.37
N ARG A 346 -5.16 -6.24 5.58
CA ARG A 346 -4.01 -5.74 6.32
C ARG A 346 -3.15 -4.76 5.53
N ASN A 347 -3.77 -3.95 4.69
CA ASN A 347 -3.08 -2.91 3.94
C ASN A 347 -3.94 -1.65 3.86
N VAL A 348 -3.27 -0.51 3.70
CA VAL A 348 -3.90 0.81 3.70
C VAL A 348 -4.98 0.92 2.61
N ARG A 349 -4.68 0.45 1.41
CA ARG A 349 -5.59 0.55 0.26
C ARG A 349 -6.93 -0.16 0.50
N SER A 350 -6.87 -1.42 0.93
CA SER A 350 -8.08 -2.22 1.20
C SER A 350 -8.86 -1.64 2.39
N MET A 351 -8.15 -1.20 3.43
CA MET A 351 -8.77 -0.63 4.62
C MET A 351 -9.51 0.68 4.28
N LEU A 352 -8.88 1.60 3.57
CA LEU A 352 -9.52 2.85 3.13
C LEU A 352 -10.75 2.57 2.25
N ASN A 353 -10.68 1.58 1.36
CA ASN A 353 -11.82 1.21 0.53
C ASN A 353 -13.00 0.67 1.35
N ILE A 354 -12.75 -0.19 2.35
CA ILE A 354 -13.80 -0.66 3.27
C ILE A 354 -14.43 0.52 4.00
N PHE A 355 -13.60 1.41 4.56
CA PHE A 355 -14.10 2.55 5.32
C PHE A 355 -14.84 3.58 4.46
N TYR A 356 -14.43 3.77 3.20
CA TYR A 356 -15.21 4.58 2.26
C TYR A 356 -16.64 4.05 2.11
N HIS A 357 -16.78 2.78 1.79
CA HIS A 357 -18.10 2.18 1.55
C HIS A 357 -18.91 2.05 2.85
N ALA A 358 -18.28 1.74 3.98
CA ALA A 358 -18.94 1.70 5.28
C ALA A 358 -19.49 3.08 5.68
N THR A 359 -18.74 4.14 5.41
CA THR A 359 -19.17 5.51 5.66
C THR A 359 -20.36 5.90 4.78
N GLU A 360 -20.36 5.49 3.50
CA GLU A 360 -21.50 5.67 2.60
C GLU A 360 -22.75 4.90 3.11
N GLU A 361 -22.56 3.67 3.56
CA GLU A 361 -23.65 2.83 4.08
C GLU A 361 -24.21 3.38 5.40
N ALA A 362 -23.34 3.78 6.33
CA ALA A 362 -23.72 4.44 7.58
C ALA A 362 -24.57 5.69 7.33
N SER A 363 -24.15 6.52 6.38
CA SER A 363 -24.87 7.73 5.99
C SER A 363 -26.25 7.40 5.37
N LYS A 364 -26.39 6.32 4.59
CA LYS A 364 -27.69 5.86 4.07
C LYS A 364 -28.63 5.40 5.19
N ARG A 365 -28.10 4.73 6.21
CA ARG A 365 -28.84 4.26 7.38
C ARG A 365 -29.13 5.38 8.40
N GLY A 366 -28.53 6.55 8.23
CA GLY A 366 -28.62 7.64 9.22
C GLY A 366 -27.84 7.35 10.50
N SER A 367 -26.84 6.46 10.46
CA SER A 367 -25.99 6.15 11.61
C SER A 367 -24.97 7.25 11.84
N TYR A 368 -24.85 7.70 13.08
CA TYR A 368 -23.87 8.70 13.49
C TYR A 368 -22.45 8.12 13.70
N ILE A 369 -22.36 6.81 13.92
CA ILE A 369 -21.09 6.09 14.13
C ILE A 369 -20.96 4.93 13.15
N LEU A 370 -19.74 4.50 12.90
CA LEU A 370 -19.46 3.23 12.26
C LEU A 370 -19.51 2.14 13.34
N ASP A 371 -20.32 1.13 13.12
CA ASP A 371 -20.42 -0.05 13.98
C ASP A 371 -20.03 -1.34 13.25
N GLU A 372 -19.91 -2.42 13.99
CA GLU A 372 -19.51 -3.73 13.48
C GLU A 372 -20.50 -4.29 12.44
N SER A 373 -21.79 -4.00 12.58
CA SER A 373 -22.82 -4.45 11.63
C SER A 373 -22.66 -3.76 10.27
N ILE A 374 -22.41 -2.45 10.28
CA ILE A 374 -22.18 -1.68 9.04
C ILE A 374 -20.93 -2.20 8.32
N ILE A 375 -19.86 -2.47 9.07
CA ILE A 375 -18.61 -3.00 8.49
C ILE A 375 -18.83 -4.40 7.92
N ASP A 376 -19.52 -5.30 8.64
CA ASP A 376 -19.82 -6.66 8.19
C ASP A 376 -20.65 -6.66 6.91
N ASP A 377 -21.73 -5.88 6.86
CA ASP A 377 -22.57 -5.75 5.67
C ASP A 377 -21.80 -5.13 4.49
N THR A 378 -20.93 -4.19 4.78
CA THR A 378 -20.05 -3.57 3.77
C THR A 378 -19.09 -4.61 3.19
N ILE A 379 -18.38 -5.37 4.02
CA ILE A 379 -17.44 -6.41 3.56
C ILE A 379 -18.18 -7.46 2.72
N LYS A 380 -19.36 -7.92 3.16
CA LYS A 380 -20.18 -8.87 2.40
C LYS A 380 -20.61 -8.32 1.04
N SER A 381 -20.93 -7.03 0.98
CA SER A 381 -21.38 -6.38 -0.25
C SER A 381 -20.26 -6.19 -1.27
N ILE A 382 -19.08 -5.74 -0.81
CA ILE A 382 -17.96 -5.37 -1.69
C ILE A 382 -17.05 -6.56 -1.99
N TYR A 383 -16.87 -7.43 -0.98
CA TYR A 383 -15.99 -8.60 -1.04
C TYR A 383 -16.74 -9.89 -0.72
N PRO A 384 -17.73 -10.30 -1.53
CA PRO A 384 -18.57 -11.46 -1.21
C PRO A 384 -17.81 -12.78 -1.11
N GLY A 385 -16.58 -12.83 -1.62
CA GLY A 385 -15.67 -13.98 -1.51
C GLY A 385 -14.72 -13.95 -0.32
N SER A 386 -14.65 -12.84 0.42
CA SER A 386 -13.73 -12.71 1.57
C SER A 386 -14.19 -13.56 2.74
N LYS A 387 -13.23 -14.28 3.32
CA LYS A 387 -13.47 -15.17 4.47
C LYS A 387 -12.66 -14.70 5.66
N ILE A 388 -13.24 -14.83 6.84
CA ILE A 388 -12.51 -14.69 8.09
C ILE A 388 -11.35 -15.70 8.09
N ARG A 389 -10.17 -15.27 8.48
CA ARG A 389 -8.97 -16.10 8.48
C ARG A 389 -9.20 -17.39 9.29
N GLY A 390 -9.05 -18.51 8.62
CA GLY A 390 -9.23 -19.84 9.23
C GLY A 390 -10.67 -20.32 9.31
N SER A 391 -11.68 -19.49 9.03
CA SER A 391 -13.07 -19.92 9.01
C SER A 391 -13.38 -20.70 7.72
N LEU A 392 -13.86 -21.93 7.88
CA LEU A 392 -14.31 -22.80 6.80
C LEU A 392 -15.81 -22.65 6.55
N MET A 393 -16.58 -22.29 7.59
CA MET A 393 -18.04 -22.12 7.50
C MET A 393 -18.46 -20.76 6.96
N ASN A 394 -17.52 -19.86 6.68
CA ASN A 394 -17.80 -18.48 6.23
C ASN A 394 -18.70 -17.73 7.22
N VAL A 395 -18.36 -17.80 8.51
CA VAL A 395 -19.10 -17.19 9.61
C VAL A 395 -19.14 -15.66 9.41
N PRO A 396 -20.32 -15.01 9.52
CA PRO A 396 -20.41 -13.57 9.52
C PRO A 396 -19.55 -12.93 10.64
N LEU A 397 -18.98 -11.75 10.39
CA LEU A 397 -18.09 -11.09 11.36
C LEU A 397 -18.79 -10.86 12.72
N SER A 398 -20.01 -10.38 12.70
CA SER A 398 -20.82 -10.16 13.91
C SER A 398 -21.05 -11.43 14.73
N ASP A 399 -21.32 -12.55 14.05
CA ASP A 399 -21.52 -13.85 14.70
C ASP A 399 -20.20 -14.43 15.17
N PHE A 400 -19.14 -14.26 14.39
CA PHE A 400 -17.79 -14.68 14.77
C PHE A 400 -17.33 -14.00 16.06
N ILE A 401 -17.55 -12.70 16.19
CA ILE A 401 -17.19 -11.94 17.40
C ILE A 401 -17.97 -12.46 18.62
N LYS A 402 -19.31 -12.61 18.49
CA LYS A 402 -20.16 -13.13 19.57
C LYS A 402 -19.72 -14.52 20.02
N LEU A 403 -19.48 -15.42 19.05
CA LEU A 403 -19.05 -16.78 19.32
C LEU A 403 -17.63 -16.82 19.90
N LYS A 404 -16.71 -16.00 19.42
CA LYS A 404 -15.33 -15.89 19.95
C LYS A 404 -15.31 -15.42 21.40
N MET A 405 -16.18 -14.47 21.78
CA MET A 405 -16.33 -14.06 23.17
C MET A 405 -16.89 -15.20 24.04
N SER A 406 -17.86 -15.96 23.54
CA SER A 406 -18.40 -17.11 24.26
C SER A 406 -17.39 -18.24 24.43
N VAL A 407 -16.48 -18.43 23.46
CA VAL A 407 -15.42 -19.44 23.47
C VAL A 407 -14.40 -19.24 24.59
N ASN A 408 -14.27 -18.02 25.13
CA ASN A 408 -13.37 -17.78 26.26
C ASN A 408 -13.84 -18.46 27.57
N ASN A 409 -15.09 -18.97 27.65
CA ASN A 409 -15.59 -19.74 28.77
C ASN A 409 -15.57 -21.25 28.46
N LYS A 410 -14.37 -21.84 28.54
CA LYS A 410 -14.06 -23.20 28.04
C LYS A 410 -14.87 -24.34 28.67
N GLU A 411 -15.33 -24.22 29.91
CA GLU A 411 -16.11 -25.31 30.55
C GLU A 411 -17.50 -25.50 29.96
N MET A 412 -18.17 -24.43 29.58
CA MET A 412 -19.50 -24.50 28.95
C MET A 412 -19.45 -25.03 27.51
N ILE A 413 -18.32 -24.83 26.82
CA ILE A 413 -18.16 -25.09 25.39
C ILE A 413 -17.90 -26.56 25.06
N GLU A 414 -17.31 -27.35 25.96
CA GLU A 414 -16.97 -28.75 25.65
C GLU A 414 -18.19 -29.57 25.26
N ASN A 415 -19.34 -29.33 25.92
CA ASN A 415 -20.60 -30.02 25.59
C ASN A 415 -21.16 -29.54 24.24
N ASP A 416 -21.06 -28.21 23.95
CA ASP A 416 -21.51 -27.67 22.67
C ASP A 416 -20.65 -28.20 21.51
N ILE A 417 -19.33 -28.34 21.73
CA ILE A 417 -18.44 -28.93 20.73
C ILE A 417 -18.74 -30.42 20.53
N ARG A 418 -19.00 -31.20 21.61
CA ARG A 418 -19.42 -32.59 21.45
C ARG A 418 -20.69 -32.73 20.64
N GLU A 419 -21.69 -31.90 20.95
CA GLU A 419 -22.93 -31.88 20.21
C GLU A 419 -22.71 -31.48 18.75
N ALA A 420 -21.90 -30.45 18.50
CA ALA A 420 -21.53 -30.02 17.14
C ALA A 420 -20.84 -31.15 16.35
N VAL A 421 -19.90 -31.86 16.97
CA VAL A 421 -19.21 -33.01 16.37
C VAL A 421 -20.21 -34.14 16.06
N ARG A 422 -21.15 -34.43 16.97
CA ARG A 422 -22.24 -35.42 16.75
C ARG A 422 -23.07 -35.03 15.54
N ASN A 423 -23.56 -33.81 15.50
CA ASN A 423 -24.38 -33.31 14.39
C ASN A 423 -23.60 -33.27 13.05
N LEU A 424 -22.33 -32.93 13.10
CA LEU A 424 -21.44 -32.95 11.91
C LEU A 424 -21.25 -34.37 11.38
N LEU A 425 -21.01 -35.35 12.27
CA LEU A 425 -20.92 -36.76 11.88
C LEU A 425 -22.27 -37.32 11.41
N THR A 426 -23.40 -36.91 12.01
CA THR A 426 -24.73 -37.26 11.52
C THR A 426 -24.94 -36.77 10.07
N LEU A 427 -24.56 -35.53 9.79
CA LEU A 427 -24.60 -34.99 8.44
C LEU A 427 -23.71 -35.76 7.47
N THR A 428 -22.45 -36.04 7.86
CA THR A 428 -21.51 -36.78 7.02
C THR A 428 -21.91 -38.24 6.80
N ASN A 429 -22.64 -38.83 7.76
CA ASN A 429 -23.25 -40.16 7.61
C ASN A 429 -24.40 -40.14 6.60
N TYR A 430 -25.27 -39.12 6.66
CA TYR A 430 -26.35 -38.93 5.70
C TYR A 430 -25.83 -38.78 4.27
N GLU A 431 -24.69 -38.08 4.10
CA GLU A 431 -24.02 -37.89 2.82
C GLU A 431 -23.13 -39.06 2.40
N GLY A 432 -23.05 -40.12 3.15
CA GLY A 432 -22.34 -41.37 2.83
C GLY A 432 -20.82 -41.32 3.01
N TYR A 433 -20.26 -40.31 3.70
CA TYR A 433 -18.82 -40.23 4.01
C TYR A 433 -18.40 -41.08 5.21
N VAL A 434 -19.31 -41.36 6.11
CA VAL A 434 -19.12 -42.25 7.28
C VAL A 434 -20.32 -43.19 7.45
N ASN A 435 -20.16 -44.31 8.15
CA ASN A 435 -21.18 -45.30 8.38
C ASN A 435 -21.16 -45.80 9.83
N GLU A 436 -22.19 -46.56 10.26
CA GLU A 436 -22.28 -47.21 11.57
C GLU A 436 -21.99 -46.27 12.73
N LEU A 437 -22.61 -45.08 12.71
CA LEU A 437 -22.42 -44.04 13.72
C LEU A 437 -23.05 -44.45 15.05
N ASN A 438 -22.25 -44.50 16.12
CA ASN A 438 -22.67 -44.85 17.46
C ASN A 438 -22.26 -43.78 18.47
N PHE A 439 -23.20 -43.30 19.26
CA PHE A 439 -23.02 -42.29 20.30
C PHE A 439 -22.97 -42.85 21.73
N ASP A 440 -23.04 -44.16 21.88
CA ASP A 440 -22.98 -44.79 23.19
C ASP A 440 -21.55 -44.98 23.67
N ASN A 441 -21.30 -44.70 24.96
CA ASN A 441 -20.00 -44.84 25.59
C ASN A 441 -19.56 -46.32 25.80
N SER A 442 -20.08 -47.25 25.01
CA SER A 442 -19.92 -48.69 25.16
C SER A 442 -18.49 -49.19 24.89
N ILE A 443 -17.61 -48.39 24.25
CA ILE A 443 -16.29 -48.83 23.83
C ILE A 443 -15.17 -48.49 24.86
N GLY A 444 -15.40 -47.53 25.76
CA GLY A 444 -14.41 -47.21 26.80
C GLY A 444 -14.54 -45.81 27.38
N GLU A 445 -13.98 -45.65 28.57
CA GLU A 445 -13.98 -44.37 29.28
C GLU A 445 -13.19 -43.34 28.52
N GLY A 446 -13.79 -42.18 28.16
CA GLY A 446 -13.14 -41.09 27.43
C GLY A 446 -13.39 -41.07 25.93
N VAL A 447 -14.11 -42.04 25.37
CA VAL A 447 -14.59 -42.02 23.97
C VAL A 447 -15.97 -41.42 23.91
N ASP A 448 -16.20 -40.44 23.05
CA ASP A 448 -17.47 -39.73 22.92
C ASP A 448 -18.33 -40.26 21.75
N ILE A 449 -17.70 -40.75 20.66
CA ILE A 449 -18.37 -41.18 19.44
C ILE A 449 -17.54 -42.26 18.76
N THR A 450 -18.20 -43.23 18.10
CA THR A 450 -17.55 -44.18 17.18
C THR A 450 -18.30 -44.29 15.87
N TYR A 451 -17.56 -44.57 14.80
CA TYR A 451 -18.11 -44.77 13.46
C TYR A 451 -17.12 -45.52 12.57
N ASN A 452 -17.57 -46.00 11.41
CA ASN A 452 -16.72 -46.50 10.36
C ASN A 452 -16.53 -45.45 9.26
N ASP A 453 -15.28 -45.27 8.76
CA ASP A 453 -15.04 -44.45 7.61
C ASP A 453 -15.49 -45.15 6.30
N SER A 454 -15.37 -44.43 5.18
CA SER A 454 -15.74 -44.97 3.85
C SER A 454 -14.92 -46.20 3.42
N TYR A 455 -13.81 -46.48 4.12
CA TYR A 455 -12.95 -47.66 3.88
C TYR A 455 -13.24 -48.81 4.86
N GLY A 456 -14.21 -48.65 5.74
CA GLY A 456 -14.58 -49.64 6.75
C GLY A 456 -13.70 -49.65 8.00
N SER A 457 -12.78 -48.67 8.16
CA SER A 457 -11.97 -48.56 9.35
C SER A 457 -12.77 -48.01 10.52
N LYS A 458 -12.69 -48.64 11.67
CA LYS A 458 -13.39 -48.21 12.89
C LYS A 458 -12.67 -47.09 13.59
N ILE A 459 -13.34 -45.95 13.74
CA ILE A 459 -12.79 -44.72 14.29
C ILE A 459 -13.48 -44.37 15.60
N ALA A 460 -12.70 -44.00 16.63
CA ALA A 460 -13.17 -43.41 17.87
C ALA A 460 -12.82 -41.92 17.92
N VAL A 461 -13.72 -41.09 18.46
CA VAL A 461 -13.50 -39.66 18.69
C VAL A 461 -13.60 -39.34 20.16
N SER A 462 -12.67 -38.56 20.65
CA SER A 462 -12.64 -38.02 22.01
C SER A 462 -12.50 -36.49 21.95
N VAL A 463 -13.45 -35.79 22.59
CA VAL A 463 -13.45 -34.32 22.70
C VAL A 463 -12.91 -33.91 24.07
N VAL A 464 -11.80 -33.18 24.11
CA VAL A 464 -11.09 -32.81 25.34
C VAL A 464 -10.64 -31.37 25.26
N ILE A 465 -11.50 -30.43 25.60
CA ILE A 465 -11.25 -28.97 25.44
C ILE A 465 -10.86 -28.29 26.76
N LYS A 466 -10.80 -29.04 27.88
CA LYS A 466 -10.63 -28.50 29.23
C LYS A 466 -9.24 -27.89 29.49
N GLU A 467 -9.23 -26.92 30.43
CA GLU A 467 -8.03 -26.14 30.78
C GLU A 467 -7.01 -26.88 31.67
N GLU A 468 -7.46 -27.83 32.48
CA GLU A 468 -6.56 -28.54 33.42
C GLU A 468 -5.71 -29.62 32.71
N PRO A 469 -4.39 -29.43 32.57
CA PRO A 469 -3.54 -30.39 31.86
C PRO A 469 -3.58 -31.79 32.41
N SER A 470 -3.80 -31.94 33.73
CA SER A 470 -3.91 -33.24 34.41
C SER A 470 -5.14 -34.01 33.98
N LYS A 471 -6.30 -33.37 33.95
CA LYS A 471 -7.57 -34.00 33.55
C LYS A 471 -7.58 -34.30 32.04
N THR A 472 -7.01 -33.41 31.25
CA THR A 472 -6.81 -33.62 29.81
C THR A 472 -5.97 -34.86 29.54
N ARG A 473 -4.83 -35.00 30.22
CA ARG A 473 -3.96 -36.18 30.10
C ARG A 473 -4.66 -37.46 30.52
N ALA A 474 -5.38 -37.48 31.65
CA ALA A 474 -6.10 -38.64 32.12
C ALA A 474 -7.16 -39.10 31.12
N LYS A 475 -7.94 -38.17 30.55
CA LYS A 475 -8.96 -38.45 29.54
C LYS A 475 -8.35 -38.99 28.24
N ILE A 476 -7.29 -38.39 27.75
CA ILE A 476 -6.53 -38.88 26.57
C ILE A 476 -5.96 -40.28 26.83
N SER A 477 -5.37 -40.50 28.00
CA SER A 477 -4.85 -41.81 28.37
C SER A 477 -5.91 -42.87 28.41
N ASN A 478 -7.11 -42.56 28.95
CA ASN A 478 -8.23 -43.49 28.97
C ASN A 478 -8.77 -43.75 27.54
N ALA A 479 -8.95 -42.69 26.74
CA ALA A 479 -9.36 -42.84 25.34
C ALA A 479 -8.34 -43.68 24.53
N SER A 480 -7.05 -43.58 24.82
CA SER A 480 -6.01 -44.35 24.11
C SER A 480 -6.12 -45.87 24.34
N LYS A 481 -6.76 -46.29 25.39
CA LYS A 481 -7.04 -47.72 25.63
C LYS A 481 -8.02 -48.31 24.59
N SER A 482 -8.83 -47.47 23.98
CA SER A 482 -9.76 -47.87 22.90
C SER A 482 -9.05 -48.30 21.62
N LEU A 483 -7.77 -47.93 21.42
CA LEU A 483 -6.96 -48.41 20.30
C LEU A 483 -6.80 -49.93 20.21
N ASN A 484 -7.13 -50.66 21.26
CA ASN A 484 -7.23 -52.13 21.22
C ASN A 484 -8.48 -52.64 20.47
N ILE A 485 -9.49 -51.75 20.24
CA ILE A 485 -10.81 -52.13 19.72
C ILE A 485 -11.15 -51.35 18.44
N VAL A 486 -10.46 -50.24 18.18
CA VAL A 486 -10.66 -49.38 17.01
C VAL A 486 -9.35 -49.18 16.27
N ASP A 487 -9.43 -48.94 14.95
CA ASP A 487 -8.24 -48.77 14.08
C ASP A 487 -7.62 -47.40 14.25
N ARG A 488 -8.43 -46.37 14.54
CA ARG A 488 -7.97 -44.99 14.69
C ARG A 488 -8.69 -44.26 15.82
N LEU A 489 -7.95 -43.49 16.62
CA LEU A 489 -8.51 -42.57 17.60
C LEU A 489 -8.22 -41.13 17.17
N VAL A 490 -9.26 -40.30 17.09
CA VAL A 490 -9.17 -38.86 16.86
C VAL A 490 -9.46 -38.12 18.16
N VAL A 491 -8.48 -37.34 18.64
CA VAL A 491 -8.61 -36.53 19.85
C VAL A 491 -8.68 -35.07 19.47
N LEU A 492 -9.82 -34.43 19.71
CA LEU A 492 -10.01 -32.98 19.50
C LEU A 492 -9.65 -32.27 20.80
N THR A 493 -8.59 -31.45 20.80
CA THR A 493 -8.11 -30.74 22.00
C THR A 493 -7.90 -29.26 21.75
N GLY A 494 -8.26 -28.43 22.73
CA GLY A 494 -8.05 -26.97 22.70
C GLY A 494 -6.70 -26.51 23.23
N ASP A 495 -5.86 -27.43 23.69
CA ASP A 495 -4.55 -27.09 24.26
C ASP A 495 -3.43 -27.28 23.24
N THR A 496 -2.74 -26.16 22.92
CA THR A 496 -1.57 -26.13 22.03
C THR A 496 -0.28 -26.50 22.73
N ASN A 497 -0.32 -26.81 24.03
CA ASN A 497 0.89 -27.07 24.76
C ASN A 497 1.61 -28.31 24.25
N ARG A 498 2.80 -28.09 23.75
CA ARG A 498 3.90 -28.90 23.24
C ARG A 498 4.14 -30.30 23.90
N MET A 499 3.17 -30.82 24.65
CA MET A 499 3.34 -32.08 25.41
C MET A 499 3.01 -33.34 24.61
N PHE A 500 2.42 -33.20 23.41
CA PHE A 500 2.05 -34.36 22.61
C PHE A 500 2.56 -34.21 21.16
N GLY A 501 3.84 -34.03 21.00
CA GLY A 501 4.49 -34.19 19.71
C GLY A 501 4.67 -35.68 19.42
N GLY A 502 3.69 -36.29 18.75
CA GLY A 502 3.86 -37.64 18.27
C GLY A 502 2.54 -38.39 18.11
N SER A 503 2.33 -39.02 16.98
CA SER A 503 1.35 -40.07 16.83
C SER A 503 1.79 -41.23 17.73
N SER A 504 1.05 -41.53 18.78
CA SER A 504 1.24 -42.77 19.55
C SER A 504 0.76 -43.94 18.67
N ARG A 505 1.64 -44.86 18.34
CA ARG A 505 1.30 -46.08 17.61
C ARG A 505 1.23 -47.24 18.58
N ASN A 506 0.16 -47.96 18.54
CA ASN A 506 0.04 -49.26 19.23
C ASN A 506 -0.25 -50.33 18.12
N GLY A 507 0.81 -50.98 17.65
CA GLY A 507 0.71 -51.81 16.45
C GLY A 507 0.43 -51.01 15.19
N ASN A 508 -0.62 -51.43 14.44
CA ASN A 508 -1.10 -50.73 13.24
C ASN A 508 -2.08 -49.56 13.54
N ASN A 509 -2.48 -49.40 14.81
CA ASN A 509 -3.52 -48.45 15.21
C ASN A 509 -2.88 -47.08 15.57
N VAL A 510 -3.55 -46.00 15.16
CA VAL A 510 -2.99 -44.65 15.20
C VAL A 510 -3.87 -43.70 16.00
N ALA A 511 -3.32 -43.00 16.98
CA ALA A 511 -3.96 -41.86 17.62
C ALA A 511 -3.59 -40.56 16.88
N THR A 512 -4.58 -39.80 16.43
CA THR A 512 -4.41 -38.50 15.79
C THR A 512 -4.92 -37.40 16.72
N ILE A 513 -4.04 -36.51 17.13
CA ILE A 513 -4.38 -35.36 17.96
C ILE A 513 -4.62 -34.16 17.04
N VAL A 514 -5.80 -33.57 17.12
CA VAL A 514 -6.22 -32.39 16.35
C VAL A 514 -6.31 -31.21 17.30
N ASN A 515 -5.52 -30.18 17.02
CA ASN A 515 -5.63 -28.91 17.73
C ASN A 515 -6.84 -28.12 17.24
N MET A 516 -7.73 -27.78 18.15
CA MET A 516 -8.91 -26.97 17.94
C MET A 516 -8.58 -25.53 18.31
N ASP A 517 -8.13 -24.76 17.33
CA ASP A 517 -7.99 -23.32 17.47
C ASP A 517 -9.36 -22.62 17.54
N ASN A 518 -9.38 -21.35 17.95
CA ASN A 518 -10.62 -20.61 18.13
C ASN A 518 -11.45 -20.53 16.84
N ALA A 519 -10.83 -20.51 15.67
CA ALA A 519 -11.56 -20.45 14.40
C ALA A 519 -12.33 -21.76 14.13
N LYS A 520 -11.70 -22.92 14.34
CA LYS A 520 -12.36 -24.23 14.19
C LYS A 520 -13.48 -24.42 15.21
N ILE A 521 -13.29 -23.95 16.44
CA ILE A 521 -14.33 -24.02 17.48
C ILE A 521 -15.52 -23.14 17.07
N VAL A 522 -15.28 -21.92 16.64
CA VAL A 522 -16.33 -21.02 16.15
C VAL A 522 -17.07 -21.63 14.96
N ASP A 523 -16.34 -22.19 13.99
CA ASP A 523 -16.94 -22.87 12.83
C ASP A 523 -17.86 -24.02 13.25
N LEU A 524 -17.43 -24.86 14.20
CA LEU A 524 -18.23 -25.96 14.71
C LEU A 524 -19.51 -25.48 15.42
N ILE A 525 -19.40 -24.48 16.29
CA ILE A 525 -20.56 -23.93 17.00
C ILE A 525 -21.53 -23.26 16.02
N TYR A 526 -20.99 -22.49 15.05
CA TYR A 526 -21.82 -21.86 14.04
C TYR A 526 -22.56 -22.89 13.17
N PHE A 527 -21.82 -23.93 12.73
CA PHE A 527 -22.44 -25.08 12.05
C PHE A 527 -23.56 -25.69 12.90
N ASN A 528 -23.31 -25.98 14.19
CA ASN A 528 -24.28 -26.58 15.10
C ASN A 528 -25.55 -25.74 15.25
N ASN A 529 -25.41 -24.43 15.36
CA ASN A 529 -26.52 -23.49 15.43
C ASN A 529 -27.40 -23.57 14.17
N LYS A 530 -26.76 -23.51 12.99
CA LYS A 530 -27.47 -23.66 11.70
C LYS A 530 -28.12 -25.03 11.52
N TYR A 531 -27.45 -26.08 11.98
CA TYR A 531 -27.99 -27.44 11.90
C TYR A 531 -29.24 -27.58 12.76
N LYS A 532 -29.23 -27.05 13.98
CA LYS A 532 -30.39 -27.05 14.91
C LYS A 532 -31.56 -26.21 14.38
N SER A 533 -31.28 -25.07 13.74
CA SER A 533 -32.34 -24.23 13.14
C SER A 533 -32.82 -24.72 11.77
N GLN A 534 -32.25 -25.80 11.24
CA GLN A 534 -32.57 -26.36 9.91
C GLN A 534 -32.28 -25.37 8.75
N GLU A 535 -31.27 -24.49 8.92
CA GLU A 535 -30.89 -23.44 7.97
C GLU A 535 -29.65 -23.82 7.13
N ILE A 536 -29.30 -25.09 7.03
CA ILE A 536 -28.18 -25.56 6.25
C ILE A 536 -28.55 -25.58 4.77
N LEU A 537 -27.87 -24.72 4.00
CA LEU A 537 -27.97 -24.65 2.55
C LEU A 537 -26.93 -25.57 1.88
N ASN A 538 -27.10 -25.87 0.58
CA ASN A 538 -26.14 -26.71 -0.17
C ASN A 538 -24.69 -26.19 -0.08
N ALA A 539 -24.48 -24.87 -0.09
CA ALA A 539 -23.16 -24.28 0.06
C ALA A 539 -22.55 -24.49 1.46
N ASP A 540 -23.39 -24.58 2.50
CA ASP A 540 -22.96 -24.85 3.87
C ASP A 540 -22.63 -26.35 4.05
N LEU A 541 -23.29 -27.23 3.31
CA LEU A 541 -23.01 -28.66 3.29
C LEU A 541 -21.57 -28.96 2.86
N GLU A 542 -21.12 -28.40 1.73
CA GLU A 542 -19.75 -28.58 1.25
C GLU A 542 -18.72 -28.04 2.25
N ARG A 543 -19.03 -26.91 2.89
CA ARG A 543 -18.19 -26.31 3.93
C ARG A 543 -18.13 -27.19 5.19
N ALA A 544 -19.26 -27.75 5.61
CA ALA A 544 -19.32 -28.66 6.73
C ALA A 544 -18.51 -29.95 6.50
N ILE A 545 -18.55 -30.51 5.28
CA ILE A 545 -17.73 -31.66 4.90
C ILE A 545 -16.23 -31.24 4.92
N THR A 546 -15.91 -30.07 4.43
CA THR A 546 -14.53 -29.54 4.48
C THR A 546 -14.06 -29.34 5.93
N LEU A 547 -14.94 -28.85 6.81
CA LEU A 547 -14.67 -28.73 8.24
C LEU A 547 -14.41 -30.10 8.87
N ALA A 548 -15.28 -31.12 8.60
CA ALA A 548 -15.08 -32.47 9.07
C ALA A 548 -13.70 -33.05 8.67
N ARG A 549 -13.31 -32.87 7.40
CA ARG A 549 -11.97 -33.26 6.91
C ARG A 549 -10.83 -32.53 7.61
N SER A 550 -10.99 -31.22 7.85
CA SER A 550 -9.97 -30.40 8.51
C SER A 550 -9.66 -30.85 9.93
N ILE A 551 -10.65 -31.41 10.61
CA ILE A 551 -10.55 -31.97 11.98
C ILE A 551 -10.44 -33.50 11.97
N LYS A 552 -10.17 -34.11 10.82
CA LYS A 552 -9.87 -35.54 10.64
C LYS A 552 -11.02 -36.48 11.00
N LEU A 553 -12.27 -36.06 10.80
CA LEU A 553 -13.43 -36.90 11.04
C LEU A 553 -13.86 -37.70 9.80
N CYS A 554 -13.49 -37.32 8.60
CA CYS A 554 -13.73 -38.04 7.37
C CYS A 554 -12.61 -37.86 6.34
#